data_96d2a03d617b9da9871b4b5dc9e5cfda
#
_entry.id   96d2a03d617b9da9871b4b5dc9e5cfda
#
_cell.length_a   1.000
_cell.length_b   1.000
_cell.length_c   1.000
_cell.angle_alpha   90.00
_cell.angle_beta   90.00
_cell.angle_gamma   90.00
#
_symmetry.space_group_name_H-M   'P 1'
#
loop_
_entity.id
_entity.type
_entity.pdbx_description
1 polymer ?
#
loop_
_entity_poly.entity_id
_entity_poly.type
_entity_poly.pdbx_seq_one_letter_code
_entity_poly.pdbx_strand_id
1 'polypeptide(L)'
;MSSSTPSAPLSPDLRRQLDEVRRGLLRVHKALLDDARIRYEREQGRIEGSGALLRLVLNDPWFAWLHPLSGLVVQIDELLASDEPLNADGETLINQARTLLRPDANGEGFQRRYHRAIQDVPDVLIAHVALGKHLL
;
A
#
# COMPACT_ATOMS: atom_id res chain seq x y z
N MET A 1 17.88 -29.27 -9.16
CA MET A 1 16.51 -29.25 -9.61
C MET A 1 15.66 -28.40 -8.69
N SER A 2 14.81 -27.59 -9.26
CA SER A 2 13.95 -26.74 -8.46
C SER A 2 12.92 -27.57 -7.70
N SER A 3 12.82 -27.35 -6.40
CA SER A 3 11.78 -27.96 -5.58
C SER A 3 10.51 -27.12 -5.58
N SER A 4 10.56 -25.95 -6.16
CA SER A 4 9.43 -25.03 -6.15
C SER A 4 8.40 -25.49 -7.17
N THR A 5 7.16 -25.64 -6.73
CA THR A 5 6.04 -25.94 -7.61
C THR A 5 5.17 -24.69 -7.74
N PRO A 6 5.00 -24.13 -8.98
CA PRO A 6 4.15 -22.95 -9.16
C PRO A 6 2.70 -23.16 -8.70
N SER A 7 2.28 -24.42 -8.65
CA SER A 7 0.91 -24.77 -8.24
C SER A 7 0.77 -25.06 -6.75
N ALA A 8 1.82 -24.89 -5.94
CA ALA A 8 1.72 -25.11 -4.50
C ALA A 8 0.69 -24.14 -3.89
N PRO A 9 -0.25 -24.67 -3.07
CA PRO A 9 -1.26 -23.81 -2.46
C PRO A 9 -0.64 -22.85 -1.45
N LEU A 10 -1.32 -21.74 -1.26
CA LEU A 10 -0.92 -20.70 -0.32
C LEU A 10 -0.83 -21.27 1.09
N SER A 11 0.36 -21.17 1.69
CA SER A 11 0.58 -21.68 3.04
C SER A 11 -0.15 -20.84 4.08
N PRO A 12 -0.53 -21.43 5.23
CA PRO A 12 -1.15 -20.66 6.31
C PRO A 12 -0.27 -19.52 6.81
N ASP A 13 1.04 -19.71 6.86
CA ASP A 13 1.97 -18.69 7.33
C ASP A 13 2.03 -17.50 6.34
N LEU A 14 2.11 -17.79 5.04
CA LEU A 14 2.12 -16.74 4.04
C LEU A 14 0.77 -16.01 3.98
N ARG A 15 -0.33 -16.74 4.15
CA ARG A 15 -1.66 -16.13 4.25
C ARG A 15 -1.72 -15.15 5.42
N ARG A 16 -1.19 -15.52 6.56
CA ARG A 16 -1.15 -14.63 7.72
C ARG A 16 -0.28 -13.42 7.47
N GLN A 17 0.88 -13.60 6.85
CA GLN A 17 1.76 -12.49 6.48
C GLN A 17 1.06 -11.54 5.52
N LEU A 18 0.38 -12.05 4.51
CA LEU A 18 -0.37 -11.24 3.55
C LEU A 18 -1.47 -10.43 4.24
N ASP A 19 -2.19 -11.03 5.19
CA ASP A 19 -3.21 -10.31 5.94
C ASP A 19 -2.61 -9.18 6.79
N GLU A 20 -1.49 -9.43 7.46
CA GLU A 20 -0.80 -8.41 8.24
C GLU A 20 -0.25 -7.28 7.35
N VAL A 21 0.34 -7.66 6.21
CA VAL A 21 0.83 -6.68 5.23
C VAL A 21 -0.34 -5.83 4.69
N ARG A 22 -1.45 -6.46 4.35
CA ARG A 22 -2.65 -5.76 3.90
C ARG A 22 -3.11 -4.71 4.91
N ARG A 23 -3.19 -5.09 6.18
CA ARG A 23 -3.58 -4.16 7.25
C ARG A 23 -2.60 -3.02 7.39
N GLY A 24 -1.30 -3.32 7.31
CA GLY A 24 -0.26 -2.30 7.37
C GLY A 24 -0.33 -1.33 6.19
N LEU A 25 -0.57 -1.85 4.97
CA LEU A 25 -0.74 -1.03 3.77
C LEU A 25 -1.93 -0.07 3.91
N LEU A 26 -3.03 -0.55 4.49
CA LEU A 26 -4.20 0.30 4.73
C LEU A 26 -3.91 1.42 5.73
N ARG A 27 -3.13 1.15 6.76
CA ARG A 27 -2.73 2.20 7.72
C ARG A 27 -1.83 3.24 7.07
N VAL A 28 -0.86 2.80 6.27
CA VAL A 28 -0.01 3.71 5.50
C VAL A 28 -0.85 4.55 4.55
N HIS A 29 -1.74 3.91 3.82
CA HIS A 29 -2.63 4.60 2.87
C HIS A 29 -3.47 5.67 3.59
N LYS A 30 -4.05 5.32 4.73
CA LYS A 30 -4.86 6.26 5.50
C LYS A 30 -4.03 7.48 5.93
N ALA A 31 -2.84 7.26 6.46
CA ALA A 31 -1.97 8.35 6.90
C ALA A 31 -1.56 9.25 5.73
N LEU A 32 -1.22 8.66 4.58
CA LEU A 32 -0.87 9.41 3.38
C LEU A 32 -2.07 10.19 2.83
N LEU A 33 -3.24 9.55 2.81
CA LEU A 33 -4.47 10.19 2.34
C LEU A 33 -4.87 11.36 3.22
N ASP A 34 -4.80 11.20 4.53
CA ASP A 34 -5.13 12.27 5.48
C ASP A 34 -4.22 13.49 5.26
N ASP A 35 -2.92 13.26 5.07
CA ASP A 35 -1.98 14.34 4.79
C ASP A 35 -2.27 15.00 3.43
N ALA A 36 -2.49 14.20 2.40
CA ALA A 36 -2.81 14.70 1.06
C ALA A 36 -4.10 15.53 1.07
N ARG A 37 -5.09 15.11 1.85
CA ARG A 37 -6.35 15.84 2.02
C ARG A 37 -6.12 17.21 2.66
N ILE A 38 -5.34 17.26 3.73
CA ILE A 38 -5.04 18.51 4.43
C ILE A 38 -4.37 19.49 3.47
N ARG A 39 -3.39 19.02 2.69
CA ARG A 39 -2.69 19.86 1.70
C ARG A 39 -3.62 20.33 0.59
N TYR A 40 -4.49 19.45 0.11
CA TYR A 40 -5.48 19.80 -0.90
C TYR A 40 -6.41 20.91 -0.39
N GLU A 41 -6.93 20.75 0.83
CA GLU A 41 -7.86 21.72 1.39
C GLU A 41 -7.23 23.10 1.63
N ARG A 42 -5.93 23.14 1.89
CA ARG A 42 -5.20 24.40 2.04
C ARG A 42 -5.14 25.19 0.73
N GLU A 43 -5.01 24.49 -0.40
CA GLU A 43 -4.83 25.13 -1.70
C GLU A 43 -6.10 25.26 -2.51
N GLN A 44 -6.99 24.28 -2.43
CA GLN A 44 -8.16 24.15 -3.30
C GLN A 44 -9.48 24.38 -2.56
N GLY A 45 -9.43 24.49 -1.23
CA GLY A 45 -10.63 24.63 -0.43
C GLY A 45 -11.14 23.32 0.14
N ARG A 46 -12.12 23.44 1.03
CA ARG A 46 -12.63 22.34 1.82
C ARG A 46 -13.31 21.27 0.96
N ILE A 47 -13.05 20.03 1.27
CA ILE A 47 -13.72 18.88 0.65
C ILE A 47 -15.01 18.61 1.44
N GLU A 48 -16.15 18.71 0.75
CA GLU A 48 -17.47 18.55 1.36
C GLU A 48 -17.93 17.09 1.35
N GLY A 49 -17.62 16.39 2.44
CA GLY A 49 -18.14 15.05 2.69
C GLY A 49 -17.31 13.93 2.05
N SER A 50 -17.65 12.70 2.45
CA SER A 50 -16.92 11.50 2.02
C SER A 50 -17.09 11.16 0.55
N GLY A 51 -18.26 11.48 -0.03
CA GLY A 51 -18.50 11.23 -1.46
C GLY A 51 -17.63 12.11 -2.36
N ALA A 52 -17.49 13.40 -1.99
CA ALA A 52 -16.60 14.30 -2.71
C ALA A 52 -15.14 13.86 -2.60
N LEU A 53 -14.71 13.44 -1.41
CA LEU A 53 -13.36 12.93 -1.19
C LEU A 53 -13.11 11.68 -2.05
N LEU A 54 -14.05 10.74 -2.08
CA LEU A 54 -13.90 9.52 -2.87
C LEU A 54 -13.74 9.85 -4.36
N ARG A 55 -14.53 10.77 -4.89
CA ARG A 55 -14.39 11.19 -6.30
C ARG A 55 -13.02 11.77 -6.59
N LEU A 56 -12.49 12.59 -5.69
CA LEU A 56 -11.16 13.17 -5.84
C LEU A 56 -10.07 12.10 -5.79
N VAL A 57 -10.15 11.18 -4.83
CA VAL A 57 -9.16 10.10 -4.69
C VAL A 57 -9.12 9.23 -5.95
N LEU A 58 -10.28 8.96 -6.56
CA LEU A 58 -10.37 8.13 -7.75
C LEU A 58 -9.95 8.86 -9.03
N ASN A 59 -10.17 10.15 -9.13
CA ASN A 59 -10.11 10.84 -10.43
C ASN A 59 -9.16 12.03 -10.49
N ASP A 60 -8.78 12.62 -9.36
CA ASP A 60 -7.98 13.85 -9.36
C ASP A 60 -6.47 13.52 -9.34
N PRO A 61 -5.67 14.16 -10.21
CA PRO A 61 -4.22 13.92 -10.23
C PRO A 61 -3.52 14.18 -8.89
N TRP A 62 -4.09 15.04 -8.04
CA TRP A 62 -3.54 15.31 -6.71
C TRP A 62 -3.39 14.04 -5.86
N PHE A 63 -4.32 13.10 -6.01
CA PHE A 63 -4.34 11.85 -5.24
C PHE A 63 -3.85 10.64 -6.05
N ALA A 64 -3.56 10.81 -7.34
CA ALA A 64 -3.24 9.69 -8.22
C ALA A 64 -1.97 8.93 -7.81
N TRP A 65 -1.03 9.60 -7.16
CA TRP A 65 0.22 8.96 -6.73
C TRP A 65 0.00 7.88 -5.66
N LEU A 66 -1.18 7.85 -5.03
CA LEU A 66 -1.54 6.83 -4.05
C LEU A 66 -2.02 5.52 -4.70
N HIS A 67 -2.37 5.54 -5.98
CA HIS A 67 -2.93 4.39 -6.67
C HIS A 67 -2.06 3.13 -6.64
N PRO A 68 -0.72 3.21 -6.76
CA PRO A 68 0.09 2.00 -6.65
C PRO A 68 -0.10 1.27 -5.32
N LEU A 69 -0.30 2.03 -4.25
CA LEU A 69 -0.51 1.47 -2.92
C LEU A 69 -1.89 0.82 -2.80
N SER A 70 -2.95 1.53 -3.19
CA SER A 70 -4.30 0.97 -3.14
C SER A 70 -4.47 -0.21 -4.10
N GLY A 71 -3.82 -0.16 -5.26
CA GLY A 71 -3.82 -1.27 -6.20
C GLY A 71 -3.21 -2.54 -5.63
N LEU A 72 -2.14 -2.40 -4.87
CA LEU A 72 -1.51 -3.55 -4.20
C LEU A 72 -2.44 -4.17 -3.15
N VAL A 73 -3.15 -3.33 -2.39
CA VAL A 73 -4.15 -3.82 -1.42
C VAL A 73 -5.23 -4.63 -2.14
N VAL A 74 -5.73 -4.14 -3.27
CA VAL A 74 -6.74 -4.86 -4.06
C VAL A 74 -6.20 -6.21 -4.53
N GLN A 75 -4.96 -6.27 -5.01
CA GLN A 75 -4.36 -7.52 -5.46
C GLN A 75 -4.24 -8.54 -4.32
N ILE A 76 -3.88 -8.09 -3.13
CA ILE A 76 -3.83 -8.96 -1.96
C ILE A 76 -5.23 -9.47 -1.62
N ASP A 77 -6.23 -8.59 -1.62
CA ASP A 77 -7.61 -8.97 -1.35
C ASP A 77 -8.11 -10.03 -2.33
N GLU A 78 -7.82 -9.85 -3.62
CA GLU A 78 -8.21 -10.79 -4.65
C GLU A 78 -7.56 -12.16 -4.45
N LEU A 79 -6.27 -12.19 -4.10
CA LEU A 79 -5.58 -13.45 -3.83
C LEU A 79 -6.18 -14.16 -2.62
N LEU A 80 -6.41 -13.44 -1.52
CA LEU A 80 -6.96 -14.03 -0.30
C LEU A 80 -8.39 -14.53 -0.48
N ALA A 81 -9.14 -13.96 -1.43
CA ALA A 81 -10.51 -14.36 -1.75
C ALA A 81 -10.58 -15.46 -2.83
N SER A 82 -9.47 -15.80 -3.44
CA SER A 82 -9.42 -16.83 -4.49
C SER A 82 -9.74 -18.20 -3.92
N ASP A 83 -10.42 -19.04 -4.72
CA ASP A 83 -10.72 -20.42 -4.36
C ASP A 83 -9.46 -21.28 -4.32
N GLU A 84 -8.50 -20.98 -5.18
CA GLU A 84 -7.24 -21.74 -5.28
C GLU A 84 -6.04 -20.80 -5.26
N PRO A 85 -5.80 -20.09 -4.14
CA PRO A 85 -4.67 -19.17 -4.06
C PRO A 85 -3.35 -19.94 -4.07
N LEU A 86 -2.37 -19.42 -4.82
CA LEU A 86 -1.06 -20.05 -4.96
C LEU A 86 0.00 -19.34 -4.14
N ASN A 87 0.91 -20.13 -3.59
CA ASN A 87 2.01 -19.62 -2.77
C ASN A 87 2.92 -18.68 -3.57
N ALA A 88 3.19 -19.00 -4.84
CA ALA A 88 4.01 -18.16 -5.71
C ALA A 88 3.40 -16.76 -5.89
N ASP A 89 2.09 -16.66 -6.03
CA ASP A 89 1.40 -15.38 -6.17
C ASP A 89 1.52 -14.55 -4.89
N GLY A 90 1.39 -15.21 -3.73
CA GLY A 90 1.56 -14.54 -2.44
C GLY A 90 2.96 -13.98 -2.26
N GLU A 91 3.99 -14.76 -2.60
CA GLU A 91 5.38 -14.30 -2.53
C GLU A 91 5.65 -13.13 -3.45
N THR A 92 5.07 -13.14 -4.64
CA THR A 92 5.16 -12.03 -5.58
C THR A 92 4.59 -10.75 -4.98
N LEU A 93 3.42 -10.83 -4.34
CA LEU A 93 2.81 -9.65 -3.72
C LEU A 93 3.60 -9.12 -2.53
N ILE A 94 4.18 -10.01 -1.72
CA ILE A 94 5.07 -9.57 -0.63
C ILE A 94 6.29 -8.83 -1.19
N ASN A 95 6.89 -9.35 -2.26
CA ASN A 95 8.04 -8.70 -2.88
C ASN A 95 7.67 -7.36 -3.52
N GLN A 96 6.48 -7.26 -4.10
CA GLN A 96 5.97 -5.98 -4.62
C GLN A 96 5.79 -4.96 -3.49
N ALA A 97 5.30 -5.39 -2.33
CA ALA A 97 5.17 -4.51 -1.18
C ALA A 97 6.54 -4.02 -0.69
N ARG A 98 7.53 -4.91 -0.61
CA ARG A 98 8.89 -4.54 -0.23
C ARG A 98 9.46 -3.47 -1.16
N THR A 99 9.28 -3.66 -2.46
CA THR A 99 9.78 -2.73 -3.47
C THR A 99 9.07 -1.39 -3.41
N LEU A 100 7.74 -1.42 -3.36
CA LEU A 100 6.93 -0.20 -3.36
C LEU A 100 7.21 0.67 -2.14
N LEU A 101 7.37 0.06 -0.98
CA LEU A 101 7.52 0.76 0.30
C LEU A 101 8.97 1.08 0.66
N ARG A 102 9.89 0.86 -0.26
CA ARG A 102 11.28 1.29 -0.07
C ARG A 102 11.36 2.79 -0.33
N PRO A 103 11.57 3.61 0.71
CA PRO A 103 11.66 5.06 0.49
C PRO A 103 12.93 5.36 -0.29
N ASP A 104 12.83 6.28 -1.26
CA ASP A 104 13.97 6.68 -2.08
C ASP A 104 13.86 8.15 -2.45
N ALA A 105 14.75 8.97 -1.87
CA ALA A 105 14.78 10.40 -2.14
C ALA A 105 15.08 10.72 -3.61
N ASN A 106 15.79 9.82 -4.29
CA ASN A 106 16.15 9.97 -5.70
C ASN A 106 15.25 9.14 -6.62
N GLY A 107 14.27 8.45 -6.05
CA GLY A 107 13.31 7.67 -6.79
C GLY A 107 12.31 8.53 -7.53
N GLU A 108 11.44 7.87 -8.30
CA GLU A 108 10.38 8.55 -9.03
C GLU A 108 9.02 8.16 -8.49
N GLY A 109 8.04 9.00 -8.74
CA GLY A 109 6.65 8.71 -8.42
C GLY A 109 6.40 8.46 -6.94
N PHE A 110 5.84 7.31 -6.63
CA PHE A 110 5.43 6.96 -5.28
C PHE A 110 6.59 6.97 -4.29
N GLN A 111 7.70 6.34 -4.63
CA GLN A 111 8.81 6.16 -3.69
C GLN A 111 9.41 7.49 -3.22
N ARG A 112 9.50 8.46 -4.11
CA ARG A 112 9.99 9.80 -3.78
C ARG A 112 9.05 10.52 -2.83
N ARG A 113 7.74 10.49 -3.14
CA ARG A 113 6.73 11.14 -2.30
C ARG A 113 6.59 10.44 -0.95
N TYR A 114 6.72 9.12 -0.96
CA TYR A 114 6.68 8.33 0.26
C TYR A 114 7.86 8.67 1.18
N HIS A 115 9.06 8.78 0.61
CA HIS A 115 10.25 9.20 1.36
C HIS A 115 10.01 10.53 2.07
N ARG A 116 9.47 11.50 1.34
CA ARG A 116 9.17 12.81 1.91
C ARG A 116 8.12 12.71 3.03
N ALA A 117 7.06 11.94 2.80
CA ALA A 117 6.00 11.79 3.78
C ALA A 117 6.50 11.14 5.08
N ILE A 118 7.39 10.16 4.99
CA ILE A 118 7.99 9.52 6.16
C ILE A 118 8.73 10.56 7.01
N GLN A 119 9.40 11.52 6.39
CA GLN A 119 10.14 12.55 7.10
C GLN A 119 9.25 13.64 7.68
N ASP A 120 8.17 13.99 6.99
CA ASP A 120 7.35 15.15 7.33
C ASP A 120 6.12 14.81 8.17
N VAL A 121 5.64 13.56 8.10
CA VAL A 121 4.36 13.17 8.71
C VAL A 121 4.59 12.03 9.70
N PRO A 122 4.52 12.31 11.02
CA PRO A 122 4.79 11.30 12.05
C PRO A 122 3.92 10.05 11.92
N ASP A 123 2.64 10.20 11.59
CA ASP A 123 1.74 9.06 11.44
C ASP A 123 2.16 8.13 10.29
N VAL A 124 2.72 8.69 9.22
CA VAL A 124 3.26 7.89 8.11
C VAL A 124 4.47 7.10 8.57
N LEU A 125 5.38 7.72 9.30
CA LEU A 125 6.56 7.03 9.85
C LEU A 125 6.16 5.88 10.76
N ILE A 126 5.20 6.11 11.66
CA ILE A 126 4.73 5.07 12.58
C ILE A 126 4.16 3.89 11.82
N ALA A 127 3.30 4.17 10.85
CA ALA A 127 2.70 3.12 10.01
C ALA A 127 3.74 2.36 9.19
N HIS A 128 4.73 3.07 8.66
CA HIS A 128 5.83 2.49 7.89
C HIS A 128 6.65 1.51 8.74
N VAL A 129 7.05 1.93 9.93
CA VAL A 129 7.84 1.09 10.85
C VAL A 129 7.07 -0.16 11.24
N ALA A 130 5.78 -0.02 11.57
CA ALA A 130 4.94 -1.15 11.94
C ALA A 130 4.81 -2.16 10.80
N LEU A 131 4.59 -1.65 9.58
CA LEU A 131 4.46 -2.52 8.39
C LEU A 131 5.77 -3.25 8.09
N GLY A 132 6.90 -2.59 8.25
CA GLY A 132 8.22 -3.18 7.97
C GLY A 132 8.48 -4.47 8.72
N LYS A 133 7.89 -4.64 9.89
CA LYS A 133 8.02 -5.86 10.68
C LYS A 133 7.45 -7.09 9.99
N HIS A 134 6.47 -6.89 9.12
CA HIS A 134 5.81 -7.97 8.39
C HIS A 134 6.42 -8.22 7.00
N LEU A 135 7.39 -7.40 6.61
CA LEU A 135 8.07 -7.49 5.31
C LEU A 135 9.49 -8.05 5.41
N LEU A 136 9.91 -8.43 6.58
CA LEU A 136 11.24 -9.02 6.81
C LEU A 136 11.39 -10.39 6.15
#